data_7a8272e5578366fb3c7a370d9c75dc4d
#
_entry.id   7a8272e5578366fb3c7a370d9c75dc4d
#
_cell.length_a   1.000
_cell.length_b   1.000
_cell.length_c   1.000
_cell.angle_alpha   90.00
_cell.angle_beta   90.00
_cell.angle_gamma   90.00
#
_symmetry.space_group_name_H-M   'P 1'
#
loop_
_entity.id
_entity.type
_entity.pdbx_description
1 polymer ?
#
loop_
_entity_poly.entity_id
_entity_poly.type
_entity_poly.pdbx_seq_one_letter_code
_entity_poly.pdbx_strand_id
1 'polypeptide(L)'
;VRFFGLVVVVPIIEESFYRAFLMRYVMAPDWWNVPFGQVNRAAVLIGTLLPAAAHPAEIFAAIAWFGMVTWLMTRTKSFWDCVVAHGVTNLLLGIYVMTYGEWQLW
;
A
#
# COMPACT_ATOMS: atom_id res chain seq x y z
N VAL A 1 18.61 10.63 1.04
CA VAL A 1 17.96 10.34 -0.26
C VAL A 1 17.08 9.10 -0.16
N ARG A 2 17.63 8.02 0.39
CA ARG A 2 16.88 6.76 0.52
C ARG A 2 15.65 6.90 1.42
N PHE A 3 15.78 7.59 2.56
CA PHE A 3 14.64 7.84 3.44
C PHE A 3 13.55 8.64 2.74
N PHE A 4 13.92 9.72 2.08
CA PHE A 4 12.95 10.53 1.35
C PHE A 4 12.22 9.69 0.29
N GLY A 5 12.98 8.90 -0.48
CA GLY A 5 12.39 8.03 -1.49
C GLY A 5 11.39 7.05 -0.91
N LEU A 6 11.78 6.32 0.15
CA LEU A 6 10.96 5.26 0.73
C LEU A 6 9.82 5.76 1.60
N VAL A 7 9.95 6.97 2.17
CA VAL A 7 8.91 7.53 3.04
C VAL A 7 7.89 8.36 2.26
N VAL A 8 8.31 9.04 1.20
CA VAL A 8 7.45 9.99 0.48
C VAL A 8 7.13 9.51 -0.93
N VAL A 9 8.17 9.21 -1.72
CA VAL A 9 7.99 8.96 -3.18
C VAL A 9 7.35 7.60 -3.42
N VAL A 10 7.89 6.55 -2.81
CA VAL A 10 7.39 5.19 -3.02
C VAL A 10 5.94 5.04 -2.55
N PRO A 11 5.54 5.53 -1.36
CA PRO A 11 4.13 5.47 -0.97
C PRO A 11 3.20 6.17 -1.97
N ILE A 12 3.57 7.34 -2.47
CA ILE A 12 2.74 8.04 -3.47
C ILE A 12 2.60 7.21 -4.73
N ILE A 13 3.70 6.67 -5.25
CA ILE A 13 3.69 5.87 -6.48
C ILE A 13 2.90 4.58 -6.28
N GLU A 14 3.17 3.84 -5.21
CA GLU A 14 2.53 2.55 -4.98
C GLU A 14 1.04 2.70 -4.70
N GLU A 15 0.64 3.66 -3.86
CA GLU A 15 -0.77 3.87 -3.59
C GLU A 15 -1.51 4.41 -4.81
N SER A 16 -0.87 5.23 -5.63
CA SER A 16 -1.45 5.67 -6.90
C SER A 16 -1.70 4.50 -7.82
N PHE A 17 -0.75 3.58 -7.93
CA PHE A 17 -0.89 2.40 -8.79
C PHE A 17 -1.93 1.42 -8.25
N TYR A 18 -1.81 1.01 -6.99
CA TYR A 18 -2.68 -0.05 -6.45
C TYR A 18 -4.06 0.47 -6.07
N ARG A 19 -4.13 1.53 -5.28
CA ARG A 19 -5.41 1.98 -4.71
C ARG A 19 -6.19 2.88 -5.64
N ALA A 20 -5.52 3.84 -6.27
CA ALA A 20 -6.23 4.78 -7.14
C ALA A 20 -6.51 4.20 -8.52
N PHE A 21 -5.62 3.36 -9.05
CA PHE A 21 -5.77 2.81 -10.39
C PHE A 21 -6.22 1.34 -10.39
N LEU A 22 -5.36 0.43 -9.94
CA LEU A 22 -5.54 -1.01 -10.22
C LEU A 22 -6.80 -1.57 -9.58
N MET A 23 -7.05 -1.27 -8.32
CA MET A 23 -8.26 -1.75 -7.63
C MET A 23 -9.52 -1.24 -8.30
N ARG A 24 -9.51 -0.01 -8.78
CA ARG A 24 -10.66 0.57 -9.49
C ARG A 24 -10.78 0.00 -10.90
N TYR A 25 -9.66 -0.21 -11.58
CA TYR A 25 -9.63 -0.79 -12.93
C TYR A 25 -10.18 -2.22 -12.96
N VAL A 26 -9.87 -3.01 -11.93
CA VAL A 26 -10.40 -4.37 -11.81
C VAL A 26 -11.92 -4.37 -11.70
N MET A 27 -12.50 -3.31 -11.13
CA MET A 27 -13.95 -3.17 -11.02
C MET A 27 -14.61 -2.69 -12.32
N ALA A 28 -13.94 -1.78 -13.06
CA ALA A 28 -14.48 -1.22 -14.30
C ALA A 28 -13.36 -0.63 -15.15
N PRO A 29 -13.42 -0.80 -16.51
CA PRO A 29 -12.43 -0.21 -17.41
C PRO A 29 -12.35 1.32 -17.31
N ASP A 30 -13.49 1.99 -17.07
CA ASP A 30 -13.56 3.43 -16.84
C ASP A 30 -13.31 3.75 -15.35
N TRP A 31 -12.17 3.29 -14.86
CA TRP A 31 -11.79 3.29 -13.44
C TRP A 31 -11.87 4.67 -12.77
N TRP A 32 -11.68 5.74 -13.54
CA TRP A 32 -11.74 7.11 -13.02
C TRP A 32 -13.15 7.52 -12.57
N ASN A 33 -14.19 6.79 -12.99
CA ASN A 33 -15.56 6.99 -12.56
C ASN A 33 -15.93 6.16 -11.33
N VAL A 34 -15.06 5.24 -10.91
CA VAL A 34 -15.29 4.45 -9.69
C VAL A 34 -14.88 5.28 -8.48
N PRO A 35 -15.77 5.50 -7.49
CA PRO A 35 -15.40 6.26 -6.30
C PRO A 35 -14.24 5.59 -5.56
N PHE A 36 -13.28 6.40 -5.08
CA PHE A 36 -12.18 5.89 -4.28
C PHE A 36 -12.73 5.30 -2.97
N GLY A 37 -12.27 4.11 -2.63
CA GLY A 37 -12.74 3.40 -1.43
C GLY A 37 -13.89 2.42 -1.69
N GLN A 38 -14.50 2.46 -2.87
CA GLN A 38 -15.47 1.44 -3.26
C GLN A 38 -14.72 0.21 -3.75
N VAL A 39 -15.08 -0.97 -3.23
CA VAL A 39 -14.38 -2.21 -3.54
C VAL A 39 -15.38 -3.36 -3.76
N ASN A 40 -14.92 -4.39 -4.49
CA ASN A 40 -15.54 -5.70 -4.53
C ASN A 40 -14.50 -6.75 -4.13
N ARG A 41 -14.87 -8.03 -4.16
CA ARG A 41 -13.93 -9.10 -3.75
C ARG A 41 -12.65 -9.10 -4.59
N ALA A 42 -12.79 -8.94 -5.92
CA ALA A 42 -11.62 -8.93 -6.81
C ALA A 42 -10.69 -7.76 -6.48
N ALA A 43 -11.25 -6.57 -6.24
CA ALA A 43 -10.46 -5.39 -5.88
C ALA A 43 -9.72 -5.59 -4.55
N VAL A 44 -10.39 -6.14 -3.54
CA VAL A 44 -9.77 -6.40 -2.23
C VAL A 44 -8.63 -7.42 -2.38
N LEU A 45 -8.85 -8.49 -3.11
CA LEU A 45 -7.82 -9.52 -3.32
C LEU A 45 -6.62 -8.96 -4.07
N ILE A 46 -6.84 -8.22 -5.14
CA ILE A 46 -5.76 -7.61 -5.94
C ILE A 46 -4.99 -6.59 -5.10
N GLY A 47 -5.70 -5.73 -4.36
CA GLY A 47 -5.06 -4.69 -3.54
C GLY A 47 -4.30 -5.23 -2.33
N THR A 48 -4.57 -6.46 -1.93
CA THR A 48 -3.89 -7.12 -0.80
C THR A 48 -2.82 -8.10 -1.27
N LEU A 49 -3.17 -9.00 -2.19
CA LEU A 49 -2.30 -10.11 -2.55
C LEU A 49 -1.23 -9.71 -3.57
N LEU A 50 -1.57 -8.84 -4.53
CA LEU A 50 -0.59 -8.46 -5.55
C LEU A 50 0.58 -7.68 -4.97
N PRO A 51 0.39 -6.62 -4.16
CA PRO A 51 1.54 -5.99 -3.52
C PRO A 51 2.25 -6.90 -2.52
N ALA A 52 1.54 -7.79 -1.83
CA ALA A 52 2.16 -8.74 -0.92
C ALA A 52 3.08 -9.72 -1.67
N ALA A 53 2.74 -10.10 -2.90
CA ALA A 53 3.56 -10.99 -3.70
C ALA A 53 4.92 -10.38 -4.04
N ALA A 54 5.06 -9.07 -3.99
CA ALA A 54 6.35 -8.39 -4.17
C ALA A 54 7.25 -8.48 -2.93
N HIS A 55 6.74 -9.04 -1.83
CA HIS A 55 7.48 -9.18 -0.57
C HIS A 55 7.47 -10.64 -0.12
N PRO A 56 8.06 -11.58 -0.89
CA PRO A 56 7.91 -13.02 -0.63
C PRO A 56 8.54 -13.45 0.71
N ALA A 57 9.59 -12.77 1.16
CA ALA A 57 10.26 -13.13 2.41
C ALA A 57 9.40 -12.85 3.65
N GLU A 58 8.53 -11.84 3.57
CA GLU A 58 7.62 -11.44 4.66
C GLU A 58 6.16 -11.50 4.20
N ILE A 59 5.79 -12.55 3.46
CA ILE A 59 4.49 -12.62 2.78
C ILE A 59 3.31 -12.47 3.73
N PHE A 60 3.36 -13.13 4.90
CA PHE A 60 2.25 -13.08 5.85
C PHE A 60 2.10 -11.70 6.48
N ALA A 61 3.21 -11.08 6.85
CA ALA A 61 3.21 -9.71 7.36
C ALA A 61 2.74 -8.72 6.29
N ALA A 62 3.16 -8.93 5.05
CA ALA A 62 2.74 -8.10 3.93
C ALA A 62 1.24 -8.22 3.66
N ILE A 63 0.70 -9.44 3.68
CA ILE A 63 -0.75 -9.66 3.52
C ILE A 63 -1.52 -8.93 4.61
N ALA A 64 -1.10 -9.07 5.87
CA ALA A 64 -1.75 -8.40 6.98
C ALA A 64 -1.70 -6.88 6.82
N TRP A 65 -0.55 -6.33 6.46
CA TRP A 65 -0.36 -4.89 6.34
C TRP A 65 -1.15 -4.32 5.16
N PHE A 66 -1.05 -4.93 3.98
CA PHE A 66 -1.77 -4.46 2.81
C PHE A 66 -3.29 -4.63 2.98
N GLY A 67 -3.71 -5.68 3.69
CA GLY A 67 -5.10 -5.86 4.07
C GLY A 67 -5.59 -4.75 4.99
N MET A 68 -4.77 -4.33 5.95
CA MET A 68 -5.09 -3.21 6.84
C MET A 68 -5.21 -1.90 6.09
N VAL A 69 -4.30 -1.62 5.16
CA VAL A 69 -4.37 -0.40 4.33
C VAL A 69 -5.59 -0.43 3.43
N THR A 70 -5.92 -1.58 2.86
CA THR A 70 -7.14 -1.74 2.06
C THR A 70 -8.38 -1.46 2.92
N TRP A 71 -8.41 -1.98 4.15
CA TRP A 71 -9.49 -1.70 5.09
C TRP A 71 -9.56 -0.21 5.41
N LEU A 72 -8.43 0.43 5.69
CA LEU A 72 -8.36 1.86 5.96
C LEU A 72 -8.95 2.65 4.78
N MET A 73 -8.60 2.28 3.55
CA MET A 73 -9.14 2.91 2.35
C MET A 73 -10.67 2.83 2.30
N THR A 74 -11.24 1.68 2.66
CA THR A 74 -12.69 1.51 2.63
C THR A 74 -13.38 2.32 3.73
N ARG A 75 -12.70 2.57 4.84
CA ARG A 75 -13.26 3.31 5.97
C ARG A 75 -13.14 4.82 5.80
N THR A 76 -11.99 5.30 5.34
CA THR A 76 -11.73 6.73 5.20
C THR A 76 -12.06 7.27 3.82
N LYS A 77 -12.00 6.41 2.79
CA LYS A 77 -12.17 6.76 1.37
C LYS A 77 -11.26 7.92 0.97
N SER A 78 -10.06 7.99 1.57
CA SER A 78 -9.08 9.04 1.35
C SER A 78 -7.78 8.41 0.83
N PHE A 79 -7.39 8.81 -0.38
CA PHE A 79 -6.13 8.40 -0.98
C PHE A 79 -4.94 8.83 -0.10
N TRP A 80 -4.99 10.07 0.41
CA TRP A 80 -3.88 10.59 1.20
C TRP A 80 -3.73 9.91 2.55
N ASP A 81 -4.82 9.41 3.15
CA ASP A 81 -4.73 8.60 4.35
C ASP A 81 -3.93 7.33 4.11
N CYS A 82 -4.13 6.69 2.95
CA CYS A 82 -3.36 5.51 2.57
C CYS A 82 -1.88 5.85 2.34
N VAL A 83 -1.60 6.96 1.67
CA VAL A 83 -0.23 7.43 1.45
C VAL A 83 0.47 7.72 2.77
N VAL A 84 -0.20 8.41 3.69
CA VAL A 84 0.37 8.76 5.00
C VAL A 84 0.62 7.50 5.82
N ALA A 85 -0.33 6.56 5.86
CA ALA A 85 -0.17 5.30 6.58
C ALA A 85 1.02 4.51 6.02
N HIS A 86 1.17 4.44 4.70
CA HIS A 86 2.28 3.78 4.03
C HIS A 86 3.60 4.47 4.36
N GLY A 87 3.64 5.80 4.26
CA GLY A 87 4.83 6.58 4.56
C GLY A 87 5.29 6.44 6.01
N VAL A 88 4.35 6.50 6.95
CA VAL A 88 4.65 6.33 8.39
C VAL A 88 5.19 4.93 8.64
N THR A 89 4.61 3.90 8.04
CA THR A 89 5.09 2.53 8.18
C THR A 89 6.52 2.39 7.67
N ASN A 90 6.81 2.95 6.48
CA ASN A 90 8.15 2.91 5.92
C ASN A 90 9.15 3.70 6.77
N LEU A 91 8.74 4.82 7.35
CA LEU A 91 9.59 5.59 8.27
C LEU A 91 9.93 4.78 9.52
N LEU A 92 8.92 4.16 10.14
CA LEU A 92 9.15 3.34 11.34
C LEU A 92 10.01 2.13 11.02
N LEU A 93 9.81 1.50 9.89
CA LEU A 93 10.63 0.39 9.43
C LEU A 93 12.07 0.85 9.20
N GLY A 94 12.27 2.01 8.59
CA GLY A 94 13.60 2.58 8.37
C GLY A 94 14.34 2.87 9.68
N ILE A 95 13.63 3.41 10.68
CA ILE A 95 14.21 3.64 12.01
C ILE A 95 14.60 2.32 12.65
N TYR A 96 13.75 1.30 12.56
CA TYR A 96 14.03 -0.04 13.06
C TYR A 96 15.29 -0.63 12.41
N VAL A 97 15.36 -0.57 11.08
CA VAL A 97 16.49 -1.08 10.29
C VAL A 97 17.78 -0.40 10.69
N MET A 98 17.76 0.92 10.84
CA MET A 98 18.96 1.67 11.24
C MET A 98 19.38 1.37 12.67
N THR A 99 18.42 1.15 13.58
CA THR A 99 18.71 0.89 14.99
C THR A 99 19.27 -0.51 15.20
N TYR A 100 18.75 -1.52 14.48
CA TYR A 100 19.10 -2.92 14.70
C TYR A 100 19.91 -3.54 13.57
N GLY A 101 20.21 -2.81 12.51
CA GLY A 101 21.01 -3.31 11.39
C GLY A 101 20.32 -4.33 10.50
N GLU A 102 18.98 -4.36 10.49
CA GLU A 102 18.19 -5.33 9.73
C GLU A 102 17.96 -4.86 8.30
N TRP A 103 19.04 -4.59 7.57
CA TRP A 103 18.99 -3.97 6.24
C TRP A 103 18.25 -4.79 5.19
N GLN A 104 18.09 -6.09 5.42
CA GLN A 104 17.32 -6.94 4.50
C GLN A 104 15.84 -6.58 4.45
N LEU A 105 15.33 -5.86 5.45
CA LEU A 105 13.93 -5.42 5.48
C LEU A 105 13.69 -4.09 4.76
N TRP A 106 14.76 -3.44 4.31
CA TRP A 106 14.70 -2.10 3.71
C TRP A 106 14.95 -2.18 2.21
#